data_cad9ee473e89d8b84e3d22c0b3830344
#
_entry.id   cad9ee473e89d8b84e3d22c0b3830344
#
_cell.length_a   1.000
_cell.length_b   1.000
_cell.length_c   1.000
_cell.angle_alpha   90.00
_cell.angle_beta   90.00
_cell.angle_gamma   90.00
#
_symmetry.space_group_name_H-M   'P 1'
#
loop_
_entity.id
_entity.type
_entity.pdbx_description
1 polymer ?
#
loop_
_entity_poly.entity_id
_entity_poly.type
_entity_poly.pdbx_seq_one_letter_code
_entity_poly.pdbx_strand_id
1 'polypeptide(L)'
;MNIFEYAMQMEKDGENYYRQLAQQTANKGLKTILTMLADEEVKHYNAIERMKTEEPQMADTTILTDAKNVFVKIKESNENFAFDIKQTELYKKAQDIEKRSQDFYLEKAGEIEEKYQKELVLRLAEEEKKHYFLLENIIEFVSRPETWLEDAEFFHLEEY
;
A
#
# COMPACT_ATOMS: atom_id res chain seq x y z
N MET A 1 20.95 14.38 6.22
CA MET A 1 19.56 14.18 5.73
C MET A 1 18.62 14.28 6.91
N ASN A 2 17.64 15.15 6.84
CA ASN A 2 16.65 15.29 7.92
C ASN A 2 15.55 14.23 7.79
N ILE A 3 14.65 14.18 8.80
CA ILE A 3 13.56 13.21 8.85
C ILE A 3 12.70 13.26 7.57
N PHE A 4 12.39 14.46 7.10
CA PHE A 4 11.48 14.63 5.96
C PHE A 4 12.12 14.21 4.65
N GLU A 5 13.40 14.52 4.47
CA GLU A 5 14.15 14.08 3.28
C GLU A 5 14.28 12.56 3.24
N TYR A 6 14.52 11.95 4.40
CA TYR A 6 14.59 10.49 4.51
C TYR A 6 13.24 9.86 4.17
N ALA A 7 12.15 10.43 4.72
CA ALA A 7 10.80 9.95 4.44
C ALA A 7 10.46 10.08 2.95
N MET A 8 10.80 11.19 2.33
CA MET A 8 10.57 11.40 0.89
C MET A 8 11.30 10.34 0.06
N GLN A 9 12.54 10.00 0.43
CA GLN A 9 13.30 8.96 -0.25
C GLN A 9 12.64 7.58 -0.07
N MET A 10 12.15 7.27 1.14
CA MET A 10 11.43 6.02 1.39
C MET A 10 10.20 5.90 0.49
N GLU A 11 9.43 6.99 0.37
CA GLU A 11 8.23 7.00 -0.46
C GLU A 11 8.59 6.81 -1.94
N LYS A 12 9.67 7.43 -2.38
CA LYS A 12 10.14 7.30 -3.76
C LYS A 12 10.59 5.86 -4.05
N ASP A 13 11.31 5.26 -3.12
CA ASP A 13 11.76 3.87 -3.25
C ASP A 13 10.55 2.92 -3.28
N GLY A 14 9.55 3.17 -2.44
CA GLY A 14 8.30 2.40 -2.43
C GLY A 14 7.55 2.52 -3.74
N GLU A 15 7.41 3.72 -4.27
CA GLU A 15 6.79 3.94 -5.58
C GLU A 15 7.49 3.13 -6.66
N ASN A 16 8.82 3.23 -6.73
CA ASN A 16 9.61 2.52 -7.74
C ASN A 16 9.43 1.01 -7.62
N TYR A 17 9.41 0.49 -6.39
CA TYR A 17 9.19 -0.94 -6.16
C TYR A 17 7.84 -1.40 -6.70
N TYR A 18 6.77 -0.69 -6.37
CA TYR A 18 5.42 -1.05 -6.84
C TYR A 18 5.28 -0.93 -8.35
N ARG A 19 5.90 0.07 -8.96
CA ARG A 19 5.84 0.23 -10.42
C ARG A 19 6.57 -0.91 -11.13
N GLN A 20 7.72 -1.32 -10.62
CA GLN A 20 8.46 -2.47 -11.16
C GLN A 20 7.65 -3.77 -11.00
N LEU A 21 7.06 -3.96 -9.82
CA LEU A 21 6.25 -5.13 -9.54
C LEU A 21 5.02 -5.18 -10.45
N ALA A 22 4.38 -4.04 -10.69
CA ALA A 22 3.25 -3.92 -11.60
C ALA A 22 3.63 -4.32 -13.03
N GLN A 23 4.82 -3.93 -13.48
CA GLN A 23 5.32 -4.30 -14.81
C GLN A 23 5.55 -5.80 -14.96
N GLN A 24 5.92 -6.48 -13.88
CA GLN A 24 6.18 -7.92 -13.87
C GLN A 24 4.92 -8.75 -13.66
N THR A 25 3.80 -8.11 -13.33
CA THR A 25 2.57 -8.81 -12.97
C THR A 25 1.69 -8.96 -14.22
N ALA A 26 1.33 -10.20 -14.55
CA ALA A 26 0.51 -10.51 -15.73
C ALA A 26 -0.97 -10.26 -15.49
N ASN A 27 -1.46 -10.47 -14.27
CA ASN A 27 -2.86 -10.28 -13.94
C ASN A 27 -3.22 -8.81 -13.94
N LYS A 28 -4.19 -8.41 -14.76
CA LYS A 28 -4.58 -7.00 -14.94
C LYS A 28 -5.11 -6.38 -13.66
N GLY A 29 -5.89 -7.13 -12.89
CA GLY A 29 -6.44 -6.63 -11.63
C GLY A 29 -5.36 -6.35 -10.61
N LEU A 30 -4.43 -7.29 -10.41
CA LEU A 30 -3.30 -7.09 -9.50
C LEU A 30 -2.42 -5.95 -9.96
N LYS A 31 -2.19 -5.82 -11.27
CA LYS A 31 -1.42 -4.70 -11.83
C LYS A 31 -2.09 -3.36 -11.47
N THR A 32 -3.42 -3.30 -11.56
CA THR A 32 -4.18 -2.11 -11.18
C THR A 32 -3.98 -1.78 -9.70
N ILE A 33 -4.08 -2.77 -8.81
CA ILE A 33 -3.89 -2.57 -7.37
C ILE A 33 -2.46 -2.09 -7.07
N LEU A 34 -1.46 -2.70 -7.71
CA LEU A 34 -0.06 -2.29 -7.51
C LEU A 34 0.18 -0.86 -7.99
N THR A 35 -0.47 -0.46 -9.07
CA THR A 35 -0.42 0.92 -9.56
C THR A 35 -1.06 1.89 -8.56
N MET A 36 -2.19 1.49 -7.96
CA MET A 36 -2.81 2.27 -6.88
C MET A 36 -1.86 2.46 -5.71
N LEU A 37 -1.15 1.40 -5.30
CA LEU A 37 -0.17 1.48 -4.21
C LEU A 37 0.97 2.44 -4.57
N ALA A 38 1.47 2.39 -5.81
CA ALA A 38 2.49 3.31 -6.29
C ALA A 38 1.99 4.76 -6.24
N ASP A 39 0.75 5.00 -6.66
CA ASP A 39 0.15 6.33 -6.64
C ASP A 39 -0.04 6.86 -5.21
N GLU A 40 -0.34 5.96 -4.25
CA GLU A 40 -0.41 6.32 -2.83
C GLU A 40 0.95 6.79 -2.31
N GLU A 41 2.04 6.16 -2.74
CA GLU A 41 3.40 6.59 -2.36
C GLU A 41 3.70 7.99 -2.89
N VAL A 42 3.24 8.32 -4.10
CA VAL A 42 3.36 9.67 -4.66
C VAL A 42 2.58 10.67 -3.81
N LYS A 43 1.37 10.32 -3.40
CA LYS A 43 0.54 11.17 -2.53
C LYS A 43 1.27 11.46 -1.21
N HIS A 44 1.85 10.45 -0.60
CA HIS A 44 2.63 10.59 0.63
C HIS A 44 3.84 11.50 0.43
N TYR A 45 4.59 11.28 -0.66
CA TYR A 45 5.75 12.10 -1.01
C TYR A 45 5.36 13.57 -1.09
N ASN A 46 4.29 13.86 -1.82
CA ASN A 46 3.83 15.24 -2.02
C ASN A 46 3.37 15.88 -0.72
N ALA A 47 2.69 15.12 0.15
CA ALA A 47 2.25 15.62 1.44
C ALA A 47 3.45 15.98 2.33
N ILE A 48 4.48 15.12 2.36
CA ILE A 48 5.69 15.36 3.15
C ILE A 48 6.43 16.59 2.61
N GLU A 49 6.53 16.72 1.29
CA GLU A 49 7.18 17.89 0.68
C GLU A 49 6.48 19.19 1.06
N ARG A 50 5.15 19.22 0.96
CA ARG A 50 4.37 20.42 1.30
C ARG A 50 4.42 20.73 2.79
N MET A 51 4.59 19.74 3.65
CA MET A 51 4.65 19.91 5.10
C MET A 51 5.80 20.83 5.52
N LYS A 52 6.81 21.01 4.68
CA LYS A 52 7.96 21.87 4.97
C LYS A 52 7.59 23.35 4.96
N THR A 53 6.57 23.75 4.21
CA THR A 53 6.25 25.15 3.96
C THR A 53 4.81 25.53 4.29
N GLU A 54 3.91 24.58 4.48
CA GLU A 54 2.49 24.84 4.72
C GLU A 54 1.86 23.68 5.50
N GLU A 55 0.63 23.87 5.97
CA GLU A 55 -0.14 22.80 6.57
C GLU A 55 -0.61 21.85 5.46
N PRO A 56 -0.19 20.57 5.50
CA PRO A 56 -0.57 19.68 4.42
C PRO A 56 -2.03 19.26 4.50
N GLN A 57 -2.67 19.25 3.35
CA GLN A 57 -4.00 18.68 3.18
C GLN A 57 -3.81 17.35 2.45
N MET A 58 -4.04 16.25 3.15
CA MET A 58 -3.97 14.92 2.56
C MET A 58 -5.29 14.21 2.77
N ALA A 59 -5.95 13.81 1.67
CA ALA A 59 -7.17 13.03 1.76
C ALA A 59 -6.89 11.65 2.35
N ASP A 60 -7.84 11.11 3.10
CA ASP A 60 -7.74 9.73 3.60
C ASP A 60 -7.72 8.75 2.44
N THR A 61 -7.00 7.65 2.61
CA THR A 61 -6.93 6.64 1.56
C THR A 61 -8.25 5.89 1.43
N THR A 62 -8.64 5.61 0.19
CA THR A 62 -9.78 4.75 -0.14
C THR A 62 -9.29 3.43 -0.75
N ILE A 63 -7.99 3.13 -0.62
CA ILE A 63 -7.38 2.03 -1.36
C ILE A 63 -8.01 0.67 -1.05
N LEU A 64 -8.45 0.43 0.20
CA LEU A 64 -9.05 -0.87 0.54
C LEU A 64 -10.38 -1.08 -0.18
N THR A 65 -11.21 -0.05 -0.27
CA THR A 65 -12.46 -0.11 -1.04
C THR A 65 -12.18 -0.25 -2.53
N ASP A 66 -11.24 0.51 -3.05
CA ASP A 66 -10.89 0.48 -4.47
C ASP A 66 -10.31 -0.89 -4.86
N ALA A 67 -9.45 -1.46 -4.01
CA ALA A 67 -8.91 -2.80 -4.23
C ALA A 67 -9.99 -3.87 -4.17
N LYS A 68 -10.93 -3.75 -3.24
CA LYS A 68 -12.08 -4.67 -3.17
C LYS A 68 -12.85 -4.66 -4.50
N ASN A 69 -13.10 -3.49 -5.06
CA ASN A 69 -13.80 -3.36 -6.32
C ASN A 69 -13.03 -4.06 -7.46
N VAL A 70 -11.70 -3.98 -7.45
CA VAL A 70 -10.86 -4.69 -8.42
C VAL A 70 -11.02 -6.20 -8.25
N PHE A 71 -11.00 -6.72 -7.01
CA PHE A 71 -11.19 -8.16 -6.77
C PHE A 71 -12.58 -8.63 -7.22
N VAL A 72 -13.61 -7.83 -7.04
CA VAL A 72 -14.95 -8.15 -7.55
C VAL A 72 -14.91 -8.32 -9.07
N LYS A 73 -14.24 -7.43 -9.79
CA LYS A 73 -14.11 -7.53 -11.24
C LYS A 73 -13.29 -8.75 -11.66
N ILE A 74 -12.25 -9.10 -10.91
CA ILE A 74 -11.47 -10.31 -11.15
C ILE A 74 -12.38 -11.53 -11.04
N LYS A 75 -13.21 -11.60 -10.00
CA LYS A 75 -14.14 -12.71 -9.79
C LYS A 75 -15.14 -12.81 -10.95
N GLU A 76 -15.69 -11.69 -11.40
CA GLU A 76 -16.66 -11.64 -12.49
C GLU A 76 -16.08 -12.04 -13.84
N SER A 77 -14.75 -11.93 -14.03
CA SER A 77 -14.10 -12.25 -15.28
C SER A 77 -14.08 -13.74 -15.61
N ASN A 78 -14.29 -14.60 -14.61
CA ASN A 78 -14.24 -16.06 -14.74
C ASN A 78 -12.90 -16.58 -15.31
N GLU A 79 -11.83 -15.84 -15.15
CA GLU A 79 -10.52 -16.26 -15.61
C GLU A 79 -9.97 -17.38 -14.71
N ASN A 80 -9.20 -18.29 -15.31
CA ASN A 80 -8.44 -19.27 -14.56
C ASN A 80 -7.12 -18.62 -14.14
N PHE A 81 -6.79 -18.72 -12.85
CA PHE A 81 -5.59 -18.11 -12.31
C PHE A 81 -4.55 -19.17 -12.00
N ALA A 82 -3.36 -18.98 -12.53
CA ALA A 82 -2.19 -19.76 -12.18
C ALA A 82 -1.08 -18.77 -11.84
N PHE A 83 -0.78 -18.64 -10.56
CA PHE A 83 0.28 -17.76 -10.08
C PHE A 83 1.52 -18.59 -9.72
N ASP A 84 2.70 -18.08 -10.08
CA ASP A 84 3.95 -18.65 -9.62
C ASP A 84 4.07 -18.34 -8.11
N ILE A 85 4.33 -19.39 -7.31
CA ILE A 85 4.47 -19.24 -5.88
C ILE A 85 5.60 -18.26 -5.50
N LYS A 86 6.56 -18.06 -6.38
CA LYS A 86 7.64 -17.08 -6.18
C LYS A 86 7.13 -15.64 -6.11
N GLN A 87 5.95 -15.36 -6.68
CA GLN A 87 5.35 -14.03 -6.60
C GLN A 87 5.01 -13.65 -5.18
N THR A 88 4.66 -14.61 -4.32
CA THR A 88 4.34 -14.32 -2.92
C THR A 88 5.53 -13.69 -2.20
N GLU A 89 6.75 -14.05 -2.57
CA GLU A 89 7.96 -13.47 -1.95
C GLU A 89 8.11 -12.00 -2.31
N LEU A 90 7.71 -11.59 -3.52
CA LEU A 90 7.76 -10.20 -3.93
C LEU A 90 6.76 -9.35 -3.13
N TYR A 91 5.57 -9.91 -2.87
CA TYR A 91 4.57 -9.22 -2.04
C TYR A 91 4.98 -9.18 -0.57
N LYS A 92 5.67 -10.22 -0.07
CA LYS A 92 6.22 -10.21 1.28
C LYS A 92 7.31 -9.16 1.45
N LYS A 93 8.14 -8.95 0.42
CA LYS A 93 9.13 -7.85 0.44
C LYS A 93 8.43 -6.50 0.48
N ALA A 94 7.32 -6.35 -0.25
CA ALA A 94 6.52 -5.13 -0.18
C ALA A 94 5.97 -4.93 1.24
N GLN A 95 5.51 -6.00 1.90
CA GLN A 95 5.06 -5.92 3.28
C GLN A 95 6.18 -5.48 4.22
N ASP A 96 7.40 -5.96 4.01
CA ASP A 96 8.55 -5.55 4.82
C ASP A 96 8.83 -4.05 4.64
N ILE A 97 8.70 -3.55 3.42
CA ILE A 97 8.86 -2.12 3.11
C ILE A 97 7.79 -1.32 3.87
N GLU A 98 6.54 -1.74 3.79
CA GLU A 98 5.42 -1.05 4.48
C GLU A 98 5.61 -1.08 5.99
N LYS A 99 6.03 -2.21 6.55
CA LYS A 99 6.24 -2.34 7.98
C LYS A 99 7.37 -1.43 8.47
N ARG A 100 8.46 -1.37 7.73
CA ARG A 100 9.58 -0.47 8.06
C ARG A 100 9.16 1.00 7.98
N SER A 101 8.38 1.35 6.97
CA SER A 101 7.86 2.70 6.82
C SER A 101 6.91 3.05 7.97
N GLN A 102 6.00 2.14 8.32
CA GLN A 102 5.09 2.33 9.46
C GLN A 102 5.88 2.56 10.75
N ASP A 103 6.85 1.69 11.03
CA ASP A 103 7.66 1.78 12.26
C ASP A 103 8.47 3.08 12.28
N PHE A 104 9.02 3.49 11.14
CA PHE A 104 9.74 4.76 11.01
C PHE A 104 8.83 5.95 11.37
N TYR A 105 7.63 6.00 10.78
CA TYR A 105 6.72 7.11 11.05
C TYR A 105 6.25 7.13 12.50
N LEU A 106 5.98 5.97 13.11
CA LEU A 106 5.58 5.90 14.51
C LEU A 106 6.70 6.38 15.43
N GLU A 107 7.94 5.98 15.17
CA GLU A 107 9.09 6.41 15.93
C GLU A 107 9.32 7.93 15.80
N LYS A 108 9.31 8.42 14.57
CA LYS A 108 9.60 9.83 14.30
C LYS A 108 8.49 10.76 14.76
N ALA A 109 7.24 10.29 14.78
CA ALA A 109 6.15 11.08 15.34
C ALA A 109 6.41 11.47 16.81
N GLY A 110 7.06 10.58 17.56
CA GLY A 110 7.45 10.88 18.95
C GLY A 110 8.51 11.97 19.09
N GLU A 111 9.27 12.24 18.03
CA GLU A 111 10.34 13.23 18.01
C GLU A 111 9.90 14.58 17.44
N ILE A 112 8.72 14.63 16.82
CA ILE A 112 8.21 15.85 16.18
C ILE A 112 7.37 16.64 17.19
N GLU A 113 7.71 17.91 17.39
CA GLU A 113 7.00 18.79 18.32
C GLU A 113 5.86 19.55 17.66
N GLU A 114 6.00 19.89 16.37
CA GLU A 114 4.99 20.66 15.65
C GLU A 114 3.76 19.77 15.42
N LYS A 115 2.59 20.27 15.86
CA LYS A 115 1.36 19.49 15.92
C LYS A 115 0.90 18.95 14.56
N TYR A 116 0.89 19.79 13.54
CA TYR A 116 0.40 19.37 12.21
C TYR A 116 1.31 18.34 11.56
N GLN A 117 2.62 18.52 11.73
CA GLN A 117 3.59 17.56 11.20
C GLN A 117 3.45 16.21 11.89
N LYS A 118 3.27 16.24 13.23
CA LYS A 118 3.06 15.01 14.00
C LYS A 118 1.78 14.28 13.56
N GLU A 119 0.68 15.01 13.40
CA GLU A 119 -0.60 14.43 12.97
C GLU A 119 -0.49 13.81 11.58
N LEU A 120 0.19 14.48 10.65
CA LEU A 120 0.40 13.95 9.30
C LEU A 120 1.22 12.67 9.36
N VAL A 121 2.32 12.67 10.11
CA VAL A 121 3.20 11.49 10.20
C VAL A 121 2.46 10.31 10.81
N LEU A 122 1.60 10.54 11.80
CA LEU A 122 0.76 9.47 12.38
C LEU A 122 -0.25 8.94 11.35
N ARG A 123 -0.82 9.81 10.52
CA ARG A 123 -1.71 9.38 9.44
C ARG A 123 -0.97 8.57 8.38
N LEU A 124 0.25 8.97 8.04
CA LEU A 124 1.10 8.19 7.13
C LEU A 124 1.33 6.78 7.68
N ALA A 125 1.64 6.67 8.98
CA ALA A 125 1.83 5.37 9.61
C ALA A 125 0.57 4.51 9.49
N GLU A 126 -0.62 5.07 9.69
CA GLU A 126 -1.88 4.34 9.57
C GLU A 126 -2.13 3.90 8.12
N GLU A 127 -1.81 4.73 7.14
CA GLU A 127 -1.97 4.36 5.73
C GLU A 127 -0.99 3.25 5.33
N GLU A 128 0.25 3.28 5.84
CA GLU A 128 1.21 2.19 5.60
C GLU A 128 0.70 0.86 6.18
N LYS A 129 0.03 0.92 7.33
CA LYS A 129 -0.60 -0.25 7.93
C LYS A 129 -1.71 -0.82 7.05
N LYS A 130 -2.52 0.04 6.43
CA LYS A 130 -3.55 -0.38 5.48
C LYS A 130 -2.95 -1.03 4.24
N HIS A 131 -1.84 -0.51 3.74
CA HIS A 131 -1.12 -1.11 2.61
C HIS A 131 -0.60 -2.50 2.97
N TYR A 132 -0.05 -2.66 4.18
CA TYR A 132 0.39 -3.97 4.67
C TYR A 132 -0.77 -4.97 4.69
N PHE A 133 -1.92 -4.56 5.21
CA PHE A 133 -3.13 -5.38 5.26
C PHE A 133 -3.60 -5.77 3.85
N LEU A 134 -3.59 -4.83 2.91
CA LEU A 134 -3.94 -5.11 1.52
C LEU A 134 -3.00 -6.14 0.90
N LEU A 135 -1.70 -6.00 1.14
CA LEU A 135 -0.70 -6.94 0.62
C LEU A 135 -0.90 -8.35 1.20
N GLU A 136 -1.28 -8.45 2.47
CA GLU A 136 -1.62 -9.75 3.07
C GLU A 136 -2.75 -10.43 2.30
N ASN A 137 -3.77 -9.67 1.92
CA ASN A 137 -4.88 -10.17 1.13
C ASN A 137 -4.44 -10.57 -0.29
N ILE A 138 -3.52 -9.83 -0.89
CA ILE A 138 -2.96 -10.18 -2.20
C ILE A 138 -2.19 -11.50 -2.10
N ILE A 139 -1.40 -11.69 -1.06
CA ILE A 139 -0.65 -12.92 -0.83
C ILE A 139 -1.60 -14.11 -0.70
N GLU A 140 -2.67 -13.97 0.07
CA GLU A 140 -3.68 -15.02 0.21
C GLU A 140 -4.36 -15.33 -1.12
N PHE A 141 -4.72 -14.30 -1.88
CA PHE A 141 -5.33 -14.47 -3.19
C PHE A 141 -4.40 -15.21 -4.15
N VAL A 142 -3.13 -14.81 -4.23
CA VAL A 142 -2.14 -15.45 -5.12
C VAL A 142 -1.89 -16.90 -4.71
N SER A 143 -1.95 -17.21 -3.41
CA SER A 143 -1.72 -18.55 -2.88
C SER A 143 -2.88 -19.52 -3.16
N ARG A 144 -4.13 -19.02 -3.18
CA ARG A 144 -5.32 -19.84 -3.39
C ARG A 144 -6.42 -19.04 -4.11
N PRO A 145 -6.18 -18.65 -5.37
CA PRO A 145 -7.03 -17.65 -6.03
C PRO A 145 -8.50 -18.03 -6.15
N GLU A 146 -8.83 -19.24 -6.55
CA GLU A 146 -10.22 -19.65 -6.72
C GLU A 146 -10.96 -19.73 -5.40
N THR A 147 -10.36 -20.38 -4.41
CA THR A 147 -10.95 -20.52 -3.08
C THR A 147 -11.12 -19.15 -2.42
N TRP A 148 -10.12 -18.28 -2.54
CA TRP A 148 -10.16 -16.95 -1.95
C TRP A 148 -11.30 -16.11 -2.54
N LEU A 149 -11.49 -16.16 -3.87
CA LEU A 149 -12.55 -15.41 -4.54
C LEU A 149 -13.94 -15.95 -4.21
N GLU A 150 -14.10 -17.26 -4.01
CA GLU A 150 -15.36 -17.88 -3.66
C GLU A 150 -15.72 -17.70 -2.18
N ASP A 151 -14.71 -17.52 -1.35
CA ASP A 151 -14.90 -17.34 0.09
C ASP A 151 -15.52 -15.98 0.35
N ALA A 152 -16.57 -15.94 1.16
CA ALA A 152 -17.18 -14.70 1.61
C ALA A 152 -16.15 -13.81 2.32
N GLU A 153 -15.07 -14.39 2.82
CA GLU A 153 -13.99 -13.68 3.48
C GLU A 153 -13.18 -12.77 2.56
N PHE A 154 -13.29 -12.90 1.23
CA PHE A 154 -12.60 -11.90 0.42
C PHE A 154 -13.14 -10.50 0.68
N PHE A 155 -14.33 -10.40 1.27
CA PHE A 155 -14.90 -9.15 1.74
C PHE A 155 -14.23 -8.63 3.01
N HIS A 156 -13.31 -9.37 3.62
CA HIS A 156 -12.65 -8.93 4.86
C HIS A 156 -11.76 -7.71 4.68
N LEU A 157 -11.53 -7.26 3.45
CA LEU A 157 -10.93 -5.95 3.21
C LEU A 157 -11.75 -4.83 3.84
N GLU A 158 -13.02 -5.06 4.11
CA GLU A 158 -13.89 -4.12 4.82
C GLU A 158 -13.73 -4.19 6.35
N GLU A 159 -13.14 -5.25 6.86
CA GLU A 159 -13.00 -5.50 8.30
C GLU A 159 -11.82 -4.75 8.93
N TYR A 160 -11.05 -4.06 8.17
CA TYR A 160 -9.90 -3.28 8.65
C TYR A 160 -10.31 -2.13 9.66
#